data_a91f7c6a271db12a69e4c325654e0708
#
_entry.id   a91f7c6a271db12a69e4c325654e0708
#
_cell.length_a   1.000
_cell.length_b   1.000
_cell.length_c   1.000
_cell.angle_alpha   90.00
_cell.angle_beta   90.00
_cell.angle_gamma   90.00
#
_symmetry.space_group_name_H-M   'P 1'
#
loop_
_entity.id
_entity.type
_entity.pdbx_description
1 polymer ?
#
loop_
_entity_poly.entity_id
_entity_poly.type
_entity_poly.pdbx_seq_one_letter_code
_entity_poly.pdbx_strand_id
1 'polypeptide(L)'
;MSFIDCIDKNKFLNELKSGSSKYKDIERIFHLGACSKTTEPDREYIMDTNLKYSQELLHFCANNNKSLIYASSASVYGESDNFSEIKDNESFLNHYAESKLLFDNYYRDNKHKIHSQVVGLRYFNVFGPMEDHKEGMASVIYHFSNQLKKSKKIRLFKGSHGYEDGEQRRDFVYVKDTIK
;
A
#
# COMPACT_ATOMS: atom_id res chain seq x y z
N MET A 1 12.45 12.05 15.55
CA MET A 1 12.84 12.23 14.15
C MET A 1 12.26 13.54 13.67
N SER A 2 13.07 14.48 13.23
CA SER A 2 12.60 15.76 12.69
C SER A 2 12.50 15.65 11.17
N PHE A 3 11.40 16.15 10.57
CA PHE A 3 11.31 16.29 9.13
C PHE A 3 12.28 17.37 8.68
N ILE A 4 13.06 17.06 7.64
CA ILE A 4 14.01 18.01 7.06
C ILE A 4 13.33 18.85 5.97
N ASP A 5 12.42 18.22 5.21
CA ASP A 5 11.72 18.85 4.09
C ASP A 5 10.39 18.14 3.79
N CYS A 6 9.45 18.86 3.21
CA CYS A 6 8.18 18.33 2.70
C CYS A 6 7.97 18.87 1.29
N ILE A 7 7.79 17.98 0.33
CA ILE A 7 7.68 18.32 -1.09
C ILE A 7 6.49 17.60 -1.73
N ASP A 8 5.82 18.26 -2.67
CA ASP A 8 4.78 17.62 -3.49
C ASP A 8 5.34 16.41 -4.27
N LYS A 9 4.54 15.34 -4.34
CA LYS A 9 4.96 14.07 -4.96
C LYS A 9 5.38 14.21 -6.42
N ASN A 10 4.71 15.06 -7.21
CA ASN A 10 5.03 15.25 -8.63
C ASN A 10 6.30 16.07 -8.79
N LYS A 11 6.46 17.10 -7.95
CA LYS A 11 7.70 17.87 -7.89
C LYS A 11 8.88 16.98 -7.50
N PHE A 12 8.71 16.11 -6.49
CA PHE A 12 9.73 15.15 -6.10
C PHE A 12 10.13 14.25 -7.28
N LEU A 13 9.15 13.65 -7.96
CA LEU A 13 9.42 12.78 -9.10
C LEU A 13 10.13 13.51 -10.25
N ASN A 14 9.73 14.75 -10.55
CA ASN A 14 10.39 15.57 -11.57
C ASN A 14 11.83 15.91 -11.19
N GLU A 15 12.09 16.23 -9.92
CA GLU A 15 13.45 16.47 -9.42
C GLU A 15 14.32 15.21 -9.50
N LEU A 16 13.76 14.01 -9.20
CA LEU A 16 14.47 12.74 -9.39
C LEU A 16 14.82 12.49 -10.86
N LYS A 17 13.87 12.71 -11.78
CA LYS A 17 14.06 12.53 -13.23
C LYS A 17 15.08 13.50 -13.81
N SER A 18 15.15 14.72 -13.29
CA SER A 18 16.11 15.73 -13.74
C SER A 18 17.54 15.50 -13.23
N GLY A 19 17.75 14.46 -12.40
CA GLY A 19 19.06 14.17 -11.83
C GLY A 19 19.52 15.18 -10.79
N SER A 20 18.58 15.78 -10.05
CA SER A 20 18.88 16.74 -8.99
C SER A 20 19.87 16.18 -7.98
N SER A 21 20.96 16.91 -7.75
CA SER A 21 21.98 16.55 -6.75
C SER A 21 21.46 16.55 -5.31
N LYS A 22 20.29 17.13 -5.06
CA LYS A 22 19.63 17.15 -3.75
C LYS A 22 19.44 15.74 -3.18
N TYR A 23 19.25 14.74 -4.03
CA TYR A 23 18.91 13.37 -3.63
C TYR A 23 20.08 12.36 -3.81
N LYS A 24 21.29 12.84 -4.10
CA LYS A 24 22.44 11.98 -4.32
C LYS A 24 22.79 11.12 -3.10
N ASP A 25 22.61 11.68 -1.90
CA ASP A 25 22.98 11.06 -0.62
C ASP A 25 21.84 10.22 -0.01
N ILE A 26 20.69 10.10 -0.66
CA ILE A 26 19.65 9.19 -0.24
C ILE A 26 20.16 7.76 -0.38
N GLU A 27 20.03 6.96 0.66
CA GLU A 27 20.36 5.53 0.64
C GLU A 27 19.13 4.66 0.34
N ARG A 28 17.96 5.12 0.79
CA ARG A 28 16.74 4.32 0.78
C ARG A 28 15.48 5.18 0.56
N ILE A 29 14.54 4.63 -0.18
CA ILE A 29 13.18 5.19 -0.34
C ILE A 29 12.18 4.24 0.31
N PHE A 30 11.34 4.78 1.20
CA PHE A 30 10.14 4.11 1.70
C PHE A 30 8.93 4.64 0.91
N HIS A 31 8.45 3.84 -0.02
CA HIS A 31 7.33 4.20 -0.87
C HIS A 31 6.02 3.66 -0.29
N LEU A 32 5.37 4.46 0.55
CA LEU A 32 4.11 4.12 1.21
C LEU A 32 2.90 4.83 0.59
N GLY A 33 3.15 5.83 -0.26
CA GLY A 33 2.11 6.63 -0.89
C GLY A 33 1.38 5.90 -2.01
N ALA A 34 0.06 6.02 -2.03
CA ALA A 34 -0.80 5.52 -3.11
C ALA A 34 -2.20 6.13 -3.00
N CYS A 35 -3.00 6.06 -4.07
CA CYS A 35 -4.44 6.09 -3.94
C CYS A 35 -4.89 4.74 -3.34
N SER A 36 -5.24 4.73 -2.06
CA SER A 36 -5.65 3.52 -1.33
C SER A 36 -7.17 3.28 -1.31
N LYS A 37 -7.94 4.13 -2.00
CA LYS A 37 -9.39 4.04 -2.08
C LYS A 37 -9.79 2.86 -2.97
N THR A 38 -10.16 1.75 -2.36
CA THR A 38 -10.53 0.50 -3.07
C THR A 38 -11.79 0.61 -3.92
N THR A 39 -12.59 1.65 -3.69
CA THR A 39 -13.82 1.97 -4.42
C THR A 39 -13.63 3.03 -5.49
N GLU A 40 -12.40 3.43 -5.81
CA GLU A 40 -12.13 4.42 -6.86
C GLU A 40 -12.48 3.83 -8.23
N PRO A 41 -13.41 4.42 -8.98
CA PRO A 41 -13.84 3.90 -10.27
C PRO A 41 -12.88 4.27 -11.41
N ASP A 42 -12.08 5.32 -11.25
CA ASP A 42 -11.14 5.78 -12.27
C ASP A 42 -9.88 4.91 -12.27
N ARG A 43 -9.88 3.89 -13.14
CA ARG A 43 -8.76 2.98 -13.32
C ARG A 43 -7.51 3.70 -13.82
N GLU A 44 -7.66 4.65 -14.76
CA GLU A 44 -6.51 5.35 -15.36
C GLU A 44 -5.79 6.19 -14.28
N TYR A 45 -6.55 6.93 -13.49
CA TYR A 45 -6.02 7.67 -12.34
C TYR A 45 -5.26 6.76 -11.36
N ILE A 46 -5.81 5.57 -11.04
CA ILE A 46 -5.13 4.62 -10.15
C ILE A 46 -3.85 4.09 -10.80
N MET A 47 -3.86 3.73 -12.08
CA MET A 47 -2.67 3.23 -12.76
C MET A 47 -1.57 4.29 -12.84
N ASP A 48 -1.91 5.54 -13.09
CA ASP A 48 -0.94 6.63 -13.11
C ASP A 48 -0.36 6.90 -11.71
N THR A 49 -1.24 6.96 -10.70
CA THR A 49 -0.85 7.32 -9.33
C THR A 49 -0.11 6.18 -8.61
N ASN A 50 -0.52 4.94 -8.81
CA ASN A 50 0.04 3.80 -8.08
C ASN A 50 1.10 3.04 -8.89
N LEU A 51 0.78 2.64 -10.14
CA LEU A 51 1.68 1.79 -10.92
C LEU A 51 2.80 2.62 -11.56
N LYS A 52 2.48 3.59 -12.41
CA LYS A 52 3.51 4.36 -13.14
C LYS A 52 4.43 5.12 -12.19
N TYR A 53 3.86 5.75 -11.16
CA TYR A 53 4.66 6.44 -10.14
C TYR A 53 5.64 5.48 -9.42
N SER A 54 5.18 4.28 -9.06
CA SER A 54 6.02 3.27 -8.41
C SER A 54 7.12 2.75 -9.34
N GLN A 55 6.82 2.57 -10.63
CA GLN A 55 7.81 2.19 -11.64
C GLN A 55 8.93 3.22 -11.78
N GLU A 56 8.59 4.50 -11.79
CA GLU A 56 9.57 5.59 -11.86
C GLU A 56 10.50 5.61 -10.63
N LEU A 57 9.94 5.40 -9.42
CA LEU A 57 10.75 5.28 -8.21
C LEU A 57 11.67 4.06 -8.25
N LEU A 58 11.17 2.94 -8.75
CA LEU A 58 11.96 1.72 -8.92
C LEU A 58 13.13 1.96 -9.88
N HIS A 59 12.88 2.59 -11.02
CA HIS A 59 13.92 2.94 -11.99
C HIS A 59 14.97 3.88 -11.40
N PHE A 60 14.52 4.91 -10.67
CA PHE A 60 15.47 5.77 -9.97
C PHE A 60 16.35 5.00 -8.99
N CYS A 61 15.75 4.16 -8.16
CA CYS A 61 16.48 3.35 -7.19
C CYS A 61 17.47 2.39 -7.86
N ALA A 62 17.02 1.70 -8.91
CA ALA A 62 17.86 0.76 -9.66
C ALA A 62 19.06 1.45 -10.31
N ASN A 63 18.83 2.59 -10.99
CA ASN A 63 19.87 3.32 -11.71
C ASN A 63 20.89 4.00 -10.78
N ASN A 64 20.51 4.28 -9.53
CA ASN A 64 21.35 4.96 -8.56
C ASN A 64 21.81 4.06 -7.40
N ASN A 65 21.60 2.75 -7.52
CA ASN A 65 21.93 1.76 -6.49
C ASN A 65 21.36 2.12 -5.09
N LYS A 66 20.09 2.56 -5.05
CA LYS A 66 19.37 2.92 -3.83
C LYS A 66 18.38 1.81 -3.46
N SER A 67 18.17 1.58 -2.16
CA SER A 67 17.18 0.61 -1.70
C SER A 67 15.75 1.16 -1.84
N LEU A 68 14.81 0.29 -2.23
CA LEU A 68 13.38 0.61 -2.28
C LEU A 68 12.61 -0.35 -1.38
N ILE A 69 11.87 0.20 -0.41
CA ILE A 69 10.87 -0.54 0.36
C ILE A 69 9.50 0.02 0.00
N TYR A 70 8.62 -0.80 -0.53
CA TYR A 70 7.31 -0.32 -0.98
C TYR A 70 6.15 -1.07 -0.34
N ALA A 71 5.04 -0.36 -0.16
CA ALA A 71 3.79 -0.94 0.30
C ALA A 71 3.07 -1.62 -0.88
N SER A 72 3.14 -2.95 -0.94
CA SER A 72 2.15 -3.77 -1.62
C SER A 72 0.92 -3.94 -0.72
N SER A 73 0.07 -4.90 -0.96
CA SER A 73 -1.18 -5.09 -0.21
C SER A 73 -1.60 -6.55 -0.21
N ALA A 74 -2.21 -7.01 0.86
CA ALA A 74 -2.88 -8.32 0.89
C ALA A 74 -4.07 -8.40 -0.08
N SER A 75 -4.57 -7.27 -0.58
CA SER A 75 -5.62 -7.25 -1.62
C SER A 75 -5.19 -7.90 -2.95
N VAL A 76 -3.89 -8.14 -3.15
CA VAL A 76 -3.35 -8.88 -4.30
C VAL A 76 -3.63 -10.39 -4.27
N TYR A 77 -4.15 -10.90 -3.17
CA TYR A 77 -4.62 -12.29 -3.07
C TYR A 77 -6.08 -12.49 -3.53
N GLY A 78 -6.82 -11.40 -3.79
CA GLY A 78 -8.19 -11.46 -4.27
C GLY A 78 -9.11 -12.28 -3.35
N GLU A 79 -9.67 -13.36 -3.86
CA GLU A 79 -10.52 -14.31 -3.12
C GLU A 79 -9.79 -15.55 -2.60
N SER A 80 -8.46 -15.60 -2.73
CA SER A 80 -7.68 -16.75 -2.27
C SER A 80 -7.69 -16.87 -0.75
N ASP A 81 -7.84 -18.10 -0.27
CA ASP A 81 -7.67 -18.45 1.14
C ASP A 81 -6.20 -18.82 1.47
N ASN A 82 -5.34 -18.87 0.46
CA ASN A 82 -3.93 -19.15 0.62
C ASN A 82 -3.12 -17.85 0.41
N PHE A 83 -2.49 -17.36 1.46
CA PHE A 83 -1.72 -16.12 1.49
C PHE A 83 -0.21 -16.34 1.34
N SER A 84 0.21 -17.52 0.87
CA SER A 84 1.61 -17.72 0.50
C SER A 84 1.97 -16.89 -0.74
N GLU A 85 3.20 -16.38 -0.77
CA GLU A 85 3.67 -15.37 -1.73
C GLU A 85 4.06 -16.00 -3.08
N ILE A 86 3.20 -16.87 -3.59
CA ILE A 86 3.36 -17.51 -4.91
C ILE A 86 2.32 -16.97 -5.91
N LYS A 87 2.70 -16.95 -7.17
CA LYS A 87 1.92 -16.30 -8.23
C LYS A 87 0.52 -16.91 -8.41
N ASP A 88 0.37 -18.21 -8.18
CA ASP A 88 -0.91 -18.92 -8.34
C ASP A 88 -1.98 -18.51 -7.31
N ASN A 89 -1.57 -17.88 -6.21
CA ASN A 89 -2.49 -17.37 -5.19
C ASN A 89 -2.91 -15.92 -5.43
N GLU A 90 -2.43 -15.28 -6.50
CA GLU A 90 -2.58 -13.86 -6.73
C GLU A 90 -3.68 -13.57 -7.73
N SER A 91 -4.56 -12.66 -7.34
CA SER A 91 -5.63 -12.10 -8.17
C SER A 91 -6.03 -10.72 -7.64
N PHE A 92 -6.98 -10.05 -8.29
CA PHE A 92 -7.44 -8.75 -7.83
C PHE A 92 -8.95 -8.61 -8.02
N LEU A 93 -9.60 -7.86 -7.11
CA LEU A 93 -11.04 -7.62 -7.11
C LEU A 93 -11.40 -6.16 -7.45
N ASN A 94 -10.42 -5.27 -7.50
CA ASN A 94 -10.62 -3.85 -7.78
C ASN A 94 -9.34 -3.23 -8.37
N HIS A 95 -9.46 -2.01 -8.90
CA HIS A 95 -8.36 -1.31 -9.57
C HIS A 95 -7.17 -1.00 -8.63
N TYR A 96 -7.43 -0.80 -7.34
CA TYR A 96 -6.36 -0.64 -6.37
C TYR A 96 -5.52 -1.91 -6.25
N ALA A 97 -6.16 -3.06 -6.04
CA ALA A 97 -5.47 -4.35 -5.95
C ALA A 97 -4.74 -4.67 -7.26
N GLU A 98 -5.39 -4.40 -8.42
CA GLU A 98 -4.79 -4.53 -9.75
C GLU A 98 -3.48 -3.73 -9.83
N SER A 99 -3.48 -2.45 -9.41
CA SER A 99 -2.30 -1.59 -9.50
C SER A 99 -1.13 -2.10 -8.65
N LYS A 100 -1.43 -2.68 -7.48
CA LYS A 100 -0.42 -3.26 -6.60
C LYS A 100 0.15 -4.55 -7.17
N LEU A 101 -0.71 -5.43 -7.67
CA LEU A 101 -0.29 -6.69 -8.30
C LEU A 101 0.53 -6.45 -9.58
N LEU A 102 0.12 -5.50 -10.40
CA LEU A 102 0.87 -5.13 -11.60
C LEU A 102 2.26 -4.60 -11.26
N PHE A 103 2.42 -3.85 -10.17
CA PHE A 103 3.72 -3.39 -9.73
C PHE A 103 4.58 -4.52 -9.16
N ASP A 104 3.99 -5.42 -8.35
CA ASP A 104 4.68 -6.64 -7.87
C ASP A 104 5.20 -7.48 -9.04
N ASN A 105 4.37 -7.70 -10.07
CA ASN A 105 4.76 -8.42 -11.29
C ASN A 105 5.84 -7.68 -12.08
N TYR A 106 5.69 -6.36 -12.25
CA TYR A 106 6.68 -5.55 -12.94
C TYR A 106 8.07 -5.66 -12.29
N TYR A 107 8.13 -5.62 -10.96
CA TYR A 107 9.40 -5.83 -10.25
C TYR A 107 9.93 -7.25 -10.46
N ARG A 108 9.10 -8.29 -10.33
CA ARG A 108 9.52 -9.68 -10.54
C ARG A 108 10.10 -9.92 -11.93
N ASP A 109 9.47 -9.39 -12.96
CA ASP A 109 9.89 -9.56 -14.35
C ASP A 109 11.22 -8.83 -14.64
N ASN A 110 11.51 -7.75 -13.91
CA ASN A 110 12.71 -6.95 -14.11
C ASN A 110 13.80 -7.16 -13.03
N LYS A 111 13.56 -7.98 -12.00
CA LYS A 111 14.49 -8.14 -10.87
C LYS A 111 15.90 -8.55 -11.27
N HIS A 112 16.04 -9.29 -12.39
CA HIS A 112 17.34 -9.72 -12.91
C HIS A 112 18.23 -8.55 -13.40
N LYS A 113 17.64 -7.37 -13.65
CA LYS A 113 18.33 -6.13 -14.06
C LYS A 113 18.55 -5.16 -12.90
N ILE A 114 17.99 -5.47 -11.72
CA ILE A 114 17.99 -4.58 -10.56
C ILE A 114 18.95 -5.15 -9.52
N HIS A 115 20.03 -4.44 -9.26
CA HIS A 115 21.07 -4.86 -8.31
C HIS A 115 20.88 -4.27 -6.92
N SER A 116 20.07 -3.21 -6.79
CA SER A 116 19.72 -2.62 -5.51
C SER A 116 18.69 -3.47 -4.76
N GLN A 117 18.68 -3.34 -3.43
CA GLN A 117 17.69 -4.03 -2.60
C GLN A 117 16.29 -3.47 -2.84
N VAL A 118 15.34 -4.35 -3.16
CA VAL A 118 13.92 -3.99 -3.29
C VAL A 118 13.10 -4.96 -2.44
N VAL A 119 12.22 -4.41 -1.59
CA VAL A 119 11.33 -5.17 -0.70
C VAL A 119 9.90 -4.67 -0.86
N GLY A 120 8.99 -5.56 -1.24
CA GLY A 120 7.55 -5.31 -1.27
C GLY A 120 6.88 -5.91 -0.04
N LEU A 121 6.17 -5.10 0.73
CA LEU A 121 5.48 -5.54 1.94
C LEU A 121 3.96 -5.62 1.67
N ARG A 122 3.38 -6.81 1.76
CA ARG A 122 1.95 -7.05 1.57
C ARG A 122 1.21 -6.83 2.88
N TYR A 123 0.89 -5.58 3.15
CA TYR A 123 0.15 -5.22 4.36
C TYR A 123 -1.26 -5.77 4.34
N PHE A 124 -1.65 -6.42 5.42
CA PHE A 124 -3.03 -6.76 5.76
C PHE A 124 -3.73 -5.51 6.34
N ASN A 125 -4.73 -5.68 7.21
CA ASN A 125 -5.50 -4.53 7.71
C ASN A 125 -4.72 -3.78 8.80
N VAL A 126 -3.96 -2.79 8.39
CA VAL A 126 -3.19 -1.95 9.32
C VAL A 126 -4.15 -1.04 10.09
N PHE A 127 -4.01 -1.03 11.41
CA PHE A 127 -4.79 -0.17 12.30
C PHE A 127 -3.88 0.54 13.31
N GLY A 128 -4.38 1.64 13.90
CA GLY A 128 -3.64 2.35 14.94
C GLY A 128 -4.12 3.77 15.17
N PRO A 129 -3.32 4.59 15.87
CA PRO A 129 -3.65 6.00 16.06
C PRO A 129 -3.61 6.78 14.75
N MET A 130 -4.24 7.97 14.75
CA MET A 130 -4.24 8.93 13.64
C MET A 130 -4.97 8.46 12.38
N GLU A 131 -6.10 7.77 12.54
CA GLU A 131 -6.94 7.34 11.41
C GLU A 131 -8.09 8.33 11.09
N ASP A 132 -8.23 9.43 11.85
CA ASP A 132 -9.35 10.37 11.72
C ASP A 132 -9.51 10.94 10.31
N HIS A 133 -8.39 11.19 9.62
CA HIS A 133 -8.37 11.76 8.28
C HIS A 133 -8.78 10.77 7.18
N LYS A 134 -8.91 9.48 7.49
CA LYS A 134 -9.23 8.44 6.50
C LYS A 134 -10.72 8.28 6.24
N GLU A 135 -11.57 8.95 7.01
CA GLU A 135 -13.03 8.87 6.87
C GLU A 135 -13.54 7.41 6.77
N GLY A 136 -14.31 7.10 5.74
CA GLY A 136 -14.83 5.75 5.48
C GLY A 136 -13.76 4.67 5.21
N MET A 137 -12.53 5.07 4.90
CA MET A 137 -11.41 4.16 4.65
C MET A 137 -10.59 3.85 5.92
N ALA A 138 -10.97 4.39 7.09
CA ALA A 138 -10.35 4.03 8.35
C ALA A 138 -10.62 2.55 8.70
N SER A 139 -9.77 1.96 9.54
CA SER A 139 -9.92 0.56 9.93
C SER A 139 -11.26 0.28 10.61
N VAL A 140 -11.74 -0.95 10.50
CA VAL A 140 -12.95 -1.36 11.22
C VAL A 140 -12.79 -1.21 12.75
N ILE A 141 -11.57 -1.38 13.25
CA ILE A 141 -11.23 -1.18 14.67
C ILE A 141 -11.48 0.28 15.08
N TYR A 142 -11.05 1.24 14.25
CA TYR A 142 -11.30 2.66 14.46
C TYR A 142 -12.81 2.95 14.48
N HIS A 143 -13.56 2.47 13.48
CA HIS A 143 -15.00 2.68 13.41
C HIS A 143 -15.74 2.06 14.59
N PHE A 144 -15.42 0.84 14.98
CA PHE A 144 -16.05 0.16 16.12
C PHE A 144 -15.72 0.87 17.45
N SER A 145 -14.48 1.31 17.62
CA SER A 145 -14.09 2.11 18.79
C SER A 145 -14.92 3.39 18.91
N ASN A 146 -15.12 4.12 17.80
CA ASN A 146 -15.93 5.32 17.79
C ASN A 146 -17.41 5.06 18.03
N GLN A 147 -17.98 3.98 17.46
CA GLN A 147 -19.36 3.56 17.74
C GLN A 147 -19.55 3.23 19.22
N LEU A 148 -18.60 2.47 19.82
CA LEU A 148 -18.65 2.09 21.22
C LEU A 148 -18.59 3.31 22.15
N LYS A 149 -17.69 4.27 21.86
CA LYS A 149 -17.60 5.53 22.62
C LYS A 149 -18.90 6.34 22.56
N LYS A 150 -19.51 6.43 21.36
CA LYS A 150 -20.69 7.28 21.12
C LYS A 150 -22.00 6.65 21.62
N SER A 151 -22.22 5.37 21.38
CA SER A 151 -23.52 4.72 21.58
C SER A 151 -23.50 3.50 22.49
N LYS A 152 -22.32 3.08 22.96
CA LYS A 152 -22.10 1.83 23.74
C LYS A 152 -22.53 0.57 22.98
N LYS A 153 -22.68 0.67 21.66
CA LYS A 153 -23.08 -0.43 20.75
C LYS A 153 -22.18 -0.43 19.53
N ILE A 154 -21.94 -1.63 18.99
CA ILE A 154 -21.22 -1.84 17.74
C ILE A 154 -22.22 -2.44 16.74
N ARG A 155 -22.26 -1.91 15.52
CA ARG A 155 -23.02 -2.49 14.41
C ARG A 155 -22.07 -3.37 13.61
N LEU A 156 -22.32 -4.67 13.64
CA LEU A 156 -21.58 -5.66 12.86
C LEU A 156 -22.00 -5.62 11.39
N PHE A 157 -21.18 -6.17 10.52
CA PHE A 157 -21.48 -6.32 9.10
C PHE A 157 -22.52 -7.45 8.91
N LYS A 158 -23.34 -7.31 7.86
CA LYS A 158 -24.20 -8.40 7.39
C LYS A 158 -23.34 -9.52 6.82
N GLY A 159 -23.85 -10.74 6.89
CA GLY A 159 -23.24 -11.93 6.34
C GLY A 159 -22.94 -11.77 4.84
N SER A 160 -21.79 -12.26 4.42
CA SER A 160 -21.32 -12.23 3.04
C SER A 160 -20.21 -13.25 2.82
N HIS A 161 -20.01 -13.70 1.59
CA HIS A 161 -18.92 -14.62 1.22
C HIS A 161 -18.83 -15.87 2.10
N GLY A 162 -19.99 -16.46 2.41
CA GLY A 162 -20.06 -17.68 3.22
C GLY A 162 -19.99 -17.48 4.74
N TYR A 163 -19.90 -16.24 5.22
CA TYR A 163 -19.97 -15.90 6.65
C TYR A 163 -21.35 -15.40 7.03
N GLU A 164 -21.80 -15.73 8.25
CA GLU A 164 -23.01 -15.17 8.85
C GLU A 164 -22.80 -13.73 9.32
N ASP A 165 -23.85 -13.11 9.87
CA ASP A 165 -23.82 -11.73 10.37
C ASP A 165 -22.76 -11.59 11.48
N GLY A 166 -21.75 -10.73 11.25
CA GLY A 166 -20.68 -10.45 12.18
C GLY A 166 -19.55 -11.48 12.27
N GLU A 167 -19.62 -12.56 11.48
CA GLU A 167 -18.63 -13.65 11.49
C GLU A 167 -17.42 -13.40 10.55
N GLN A 168 -17.41 -12.29 9.80
CA GLN A 168 -16.32 -11.97 8.88
C GLN A 168 -14.97 -11.88 9.61
N ARG A 169 -13.97 -12.54 9.05
CA ARG A 169 -12.61 -12.59 9.60
C ARG A 169 -11.69 -11.63 8.89
N ARG A 170 -10.74 -11.04 9.60
CA ARG A 170 -9.69 -10.17 9.08
C ARG A 170 -8.42 -10.34 9.90
N ASP A 171 -7.28 -10.32 9.23
CA ASP A 171 -5.99 -10.20 9.89
C ASP A 171 -5.66 -8.73 10.11
N PHE A 172 -5.28 -8.40 11.33
CA PHE A 172 -4.96 -7.03 11.73
C PHE A 172 -3.49 -6.88 12.09
N VAL A 173 -2.90 -5.79 11.62
CA VAL A 173 -1.51 -5.43 11.92
C VAL A 173 -1.49 -4.08 12.61
N TYR A 174 -0.91 -4.02 13.81
CA TYR A 174 -0.79 -2.74 14.52
C TYR A 174 0.30 -1.89 13.88
N VAL A 175 -0.02 -0.62 13.57
CA VAL A 175 0.88 0.27 12.82
C VAL A 175 2.28 0.39 13.45
N LYS A 176 2.38 0.38 14.78
CA LYS A 176 3.69 0.45 15.46
C LYS A 176 4.53 -0.82 15.29
N ASP A 177 3.93 -1.95 14.94
CA ASP A 177 4.68 -3.17 14.65
C ASP A 177 5.20 -3.18 13.21
N THR A 178 4.57 -2.40 12.32
CA THR A 178 5.05 -2.26 10.93
C THR A 178 6.26 -1.33 10.78
N ILE A 179 6.58 -0.53 11.80
CA ILE A 179 7.67 0.48 11.76
C ILE A 179 8.86 0.13 12.67
N LYS A 180 8.88 -1.05 13.25
CA LYS A 180 10.02 -1.61 13.99
C LYS A 180 11.00 -2.26 13.02
#